data_0a8f8e14846b72eb1b61d65aab01466e
#
_entry.id   0a8f8e14846b72eb1b61d65aab01466e
#
_cell.length_a   1.000
_cell.length_b   1.000
_cell.length_c   1.000
_cell.angle_alpha   90.00
_cell.angle_beta   90.00
_cell.angle_gamma   90.00
#
_symmetry.space_group_name_H-M   'P 1'
#
loop_
_entity.id
_entity.type
_entity.pdbx_description
1 polymer ?
#
loop_
_entity_poly.entity_id
_entity_poly.type
_entity_poly.pdbx_seq_one_letter_code
_entity_poly.pdbx_strand_id
1 'polypeptide(L)'
;KGAMGLMQVMPRVARQFGVGGDLTDPANNVLLAIKVLSKIEKSLDFAPGTPSTDRMQIVLACYNAGIGHVLDARSLARKYGANPDSWADVSTYLSRKSDPEVASDSAVKYGRFNSSQTLSFVDNVCAKYQTYCSNFSR
;
A
#
# COMPACT_ATOMS: atom_id res chain seq x y z
N LYS A 1 4.01 6.14 -16.00
CA LYS A 1 4.81 7.38 -16.01
C LYS A 1 3.89 8.54 -15.65
N GLY A 2 4.28 9.44 -14.73
CA GLY A 2 3.47 10.59 -14.35
C GLY A 2 3.34 10.84 -12.85
N ALA A 3 4.05 10.09 -12.01
CA ALA A 3 4.13 10.41 -10.59
C ALA A 3 4.80 11.78 -10.42
N MET A 4 4.24 12.63 -9.57
CA MET A 4 4.62 14.04 -9.45
C MET A 4 4.97 14.41 -8.01
N GLY A 5 5.93 15.30 -7.89
CA GLY A 5 6.31 15.95 -6.64
C GLY A 5 7.05 15.06 -5.66
N LEU A 6 7.25 15.59 -4.43
CA LEU A 6 8.05 14.97 -3.38
C LEU A 6 7.57 13.58 -2.97
N MET A 7 6.25 13.37 -2.90
CA MET A 7 5.64 12.11 -2.50
C MET A 7 5.25 11.22 -3.68
N GLN A 8 5.64 11.58 -4.90
CA GLN A 8 5.36 10.81 -6.12
C GLN A 8 3.87 10.45 -6.28
N VAL A 9 3.00 11.42 -6.11
CA VAL A 9 1.56 11.23 -6.27
C VAL A 9 1.21 11.11 -7.75
N MET A 10 0.56 10.01 -8.10
CA MET A 10 0.04 9.80 -9.45
C MET A 10 -1.21 10.63 -9.67
N PRO A 11 -1.28 11.46 -10.73
CA PRO A 11 -2.47 12.26 -11.03
C PRO A 11 -3.76 11.42 -11.13
N ARG A 12 -3.63 10.22 -11.66
CA ARG A 12 -4.75 9.27 -11.73
C ARG A 12 -5.25 8.87 -10.35
N VAL A 13 -4.33 8.60 -9.42
CA VAL A 13 -4.65 8.23 -8.04
C VAL A 13 -5.31 9.42 -7.32
N ALA A 14 -4.76 10.61 -7.46
CA ALA A 14 -5.35 11.82 -6.89
C ALA A 14 -6.80 12.00 -7.36
N ARG A 15 -7.05 11.87 -8.66
CA ARG A 15 -8.42 11.94 -9.23
C ARG A 15 -9.33 10.83 -8.73
N GLN A 16 -8.85 9.61 -8.67
CA GLN A 16 -9.63 8.45 -8.18
C GLN A 16 -10.14 8.66 -6.76
N PHE A 17 -9.33 9.30 -5.92
CA PHE A 17 -9.71 9.61 -4.54
C PHE A 17 -10.32 11.00 -4.36
N GLY A 18 -10.63 11.71 -5.45
CA GLY A 18 -11.27 13.02 -5.41
C GLY A 18 -10.38 14.10 -4.75
N VAL A 19 -9.07 13.98 -4.94
CA VAL A 19 -8.08 14.89 -4.40
C VAL A 19 -7.55 15.76 -5.54
N GLY A 20 -7.76 17.08 -5.45
CA GLY A 20 -7.31 18.05 -6.45
C GLY A 20 -6.17 18.93 -5.92
N GLY A 21 -5.65 19.78 -6.82
CA GLY A 21 -4.62 20.78 -6.52
C GLY A 21 -3.35 20.59 -7.37
N ASP A 22 -2.42 21.52 -7.21
CA ASP A 22 -1.13 21.49 -7.90
C ASP A 22 -0.22 20.44 -7.27
N LEU A 23 0.06 19.36 -8.02
CA LEU A 23 0.91 18.26 -7.58
C LEU A 23 2.41 18.61 -7.61
N THR A 24 2.80 19.73 -8.17
CA THR A 24 4.21 20.16 -8.22
C THR A 24 4.62 20.99 -7.01
N ASP A 25 3.67 21.61 -6.31
CA ASP A 25 3.94 22.30 -5.06
C ASP A 25 4.24 21.29 -3.93
N PRO A 26 5.43 21.36 -3.26
CA PRO A 26 5.82 20.37 -2.27
C PRO A 26 4.85 20.22 -1.10
N ALA A 27 4.39 21.34 -0.54
CA ALA A 27 3.47 21.32 0.60
C ALA A 27 2.13 20.70 0.20
N ASN A 28 1.60 21.09 -0.94
CA ASN A 28 0.36 20.55 -1.48
C ASN A 28 0.51 19.07 -1.81
N ASN A 29 1.63 18.66 -2.39
CA ASN A 29 1.92 17.26 -2.72
C ASN A 29 1.91 16.36 -1.47
N VAL A 30 2.51 16.80 -0.37
CA VAL A 30 2.49 16.08 0.92
C VAL A 30 1.07 15.98 1.47
N LEU A 31 0.31 17.08 1.47
CA LEU A 31 -1.08 17.07 1.92
C LEU A 31 -1.96 16.12 1.10
N LEU A 32 -1.77 16.11 -0.22
CA LEU A 32 -2.47 15.21 -1.12
C LEU A 32 -2.12 13.76 -0.83
N ALA A 33 -0.84 13.45 -0.61
CA ALA A 33 -0.41 12.11 -0.24
C ALA A 33 -1.05 11.64 1.07
N ILE A 34 -1.11 12.48 2.09
CA ILE A 34 -1.77 12.18 3.37
C ILE A 34 -3.26 11.88 3.15
N LYS A 35 -3.95 12.68 2.34
CA LYS A 35 -5.36 12.44 2.01
C LYS A 35 -5.57 11.12 1.27
N VAL A 36 -4.70 10.80 0.32
CA VAL A 36 -4.74 9.53 -0.42
C VAL A 36 -4.53 8.35 0.54
N LEU A 37 -3.51 8.40 1.38
CA LEU A 37 -3.23 7.36 2.37
C LEU A 37 -4.40 7.15 3.34
N SER A 38 -5.00 8.23 3.84
CA SER A 38 -6.17 8.17 4.72
C SER A 38 -7.38 7.53 4.03
N LYS A 39 -7.63 7.86 2.77
CA LYS A 39 -8.72 7.24 2.00
C LYS A 39 -8.47 5.76 1.72
N ILE A 40 -7.24 5.39 1.39
CA ILE A 40 -6.86 3.99 1.22
C ILE A 40 -7.13 3.22 2.53
N GLU A 41 -6.66 3.72 3.65
CA GLU A 41 -6.85 3.07 4.96
C GLU A 41 -8.33 2.81 5.24
N LYS A 42 -9.17 3.82 5.05
CA LYS A 42 -10.62 3.70 5.26
C LYS A 42 -11.28 2.67 4.32
N SER A 43 -10.79 2.58 3.08
CA SER A 43 -11.35 1.64 2.09
C SER A 43 -10.98 0.18 2.33
N LEU A 44 -9.95 -0.09 3.11
CA LEU A 44 -9.46 -1.45 3.37
C LEU A 44 -10.27 -2.19 4.45
N ASP A 45 -11.04 -1.48 5.25
CA ASP A 45 -11.94 -2.04 6.26
C ASP A 45 -11.22 -3.11 7.13
N PHE A 46 -10.18 -2.68 7.83
CA PHE A 46 -9.43 -3.56 8.73
C PHE A 46 -10.28 -4.04 9.91
N ALA A 47 -10.06 -5.28 10.33
CA ALA A 47 -10.69 -5.81 11.53
C ALA A 47 -10.31 -4.99 12.78
N PRO A 48 -11.24 -4.82 13.76
CA PRO A 48 -10.91 -4.18 15.02
C PRO A 48 -9.72 -4.85 15.71
N GLY A 49 -8.82 -4.03 16.25
CA GLY A 49 -7.61 -4.53 16.92
C GLY A 49 -6.44 -4.84 16.00
N THR A 50 -6.57 -4.63 14.70
CA THR A 50 -5.43 -4.75 13.77
C THR A 50 -4.32 -3.78 14.20
N PRO A 51 -3.06 -4.28 14.41
CA PRO A 51 -1.96 -3.43 14.82
C PRO A 51 -1.73 -2.26 13.85
N SER A 52 -1.38 -1.10 14.37
CA SER A 52 -1.15 0.11 13.57
C SER A 52 0.01 -0.06 12.58
N THR A 53 1.03 -0.85 12.94
CA THR A 53 2.15 -1.17 12.06
C THR A 53 1.71 -1.98 10.85
N ASP A 54 0.88 -2.99 11.02
CA ASP A 54 0.33 -3.78 9.92
C ASP A 54 -0.53 -2.91 8.99
N ARG A 55 -1.41 -2.09 9.55
CA ARG A 55 -2.24 -1.16 8.77
C ARG A 55 -1.39 -0.21 7.95
N MET A 56 -0.37 0.39 8.55
CA MET A 56 0.53 1.31 7.86
C MET A 56 1.26 0.63 6.70
N GLN A 57 1.80 -0.56 6.92
CA GLN A 57 2.53 -1.33 5.90
C GLN A 57 1.63 -1.72 4.72
N ILE A 58 0.42 -2.19 5.00
CA ILE A 58 -0.56 -2.56 3.96
C ILE A 58 -1.02 -1.32 3.18
N VAL A 59 -1.27 -0.20 3.85
CA VAL A 59 -1.63 1.06 3.20
C VAL A 59 -0.51 1.58 2.30
N LEU A 60 0.74 1.52 2.76
CA LEU A 60 1.91 1.89 1.96
C LEU A 60 2.07 0.99 0.73
N ALA A 61 1.82 -0.29 0.87
CA ALA A 61 1.82 -1.21 -0.26
C ALA A 61 0.74 -0.85 -1.29
N CYS A 62 -0.46 -0.51 -0.84
CA CYS A 62 -1.54 -0.01 -1.73
C CYS A 62 -1.14 1.27 -2.46
N TYR A 63 -0.49 2.18 -1.77
CA TYR A 63 -0.02 3.44 -2.33
C TYR A 63 1.01 3.22 -3.46
N ASN A 64 1.92 2.28 -3.27
CA ASN A 64 2.98 1.98 -4.24
C ASN A 64 2.51 1.04 -5.37
N ALA A 65 1.91 -0.08 -5.04
CA ALA A 65 1.51 -1.12 -5.98
C ALA A 65 0.18 -0.85 -6.69
N GLY A 66 -0.67 -0.05 -6.07
CA GLY A 66 -2.08 0.05 -6.39
C GLY A 66 -2.94 -0.88 -5.53
N ILE A 67 -4.08 -0.36 -5.10
CA ILE A 67 -4.97 -1.06 -4.16
C ILE A 67 -5.43 -2.44 -4.68
N GLY A 68 -5.64 -2.58 -5.99
CA GLY A 68 -6.14 -3.82 -6.59
C GLY A 68 -5.24 -5.02 -6.32
N HIS A 69 -3.92 -4.86 -6.48
CA HIS A 69 -2.96 -5.95 -6.22
C HIS A 69 -2.92 -6.36 -4.75
N VAL A 70 -3.04 -5.41 -3.85
CA VAL A 70 -3.08 -5.68 -2.40
C VAL A 70 -4.41 -6.33 -1.99
N LEU A 71 -5.54 -5.92 -2.59
CA LEU A 71 -6.82 -6.59 -2.38
C LEU A 71 -6.79 -8.05 -2.83
N ASP A 72 -6.14 -8.34 -3.96
CA ASP A 72 -5.92 -9.73 -4.40
C ASP A 72 -5.10 -10.52 -3.36
N ALA A 73 -4.02 -9.95 -2.85
CA ALA A 73 -3.20 -10.60 -1.82
C ALA A 73 -3.99 -10.87 -0.54
N ARG A 74 -4.83 -9.93 -0.11
CA ARG A 74 -5.73 -10.12 1.03
C ARG A 74 -6.79 -11.18 0.77
N SER A 75 -7.32 -11.26 -0.45
CA SER A 75 -8.27 -12.30 -0.85
C SER A 75 -7.63 -13.68 -0.87
N LEU A 76 -6.41 -13.80 -1.37
CA LEU A 76 -5.62 -15.03 -1.29
C LEU A 76 -5.36 -15.46 0.16
N ALA A 77 -4.96 -14.51 1.02
CA ALA A 77 -4.76 -14.78 2.43
C ALA A 77 -6.03 -15.35 3.08
N ARG A 78 -7.20 -14.76 2.86
CA ARG A 78 -8.48 -15.28 3.35
C ARG A 78 -8.77 -16.67 2.82
N LYS A 79 -8.61 -16.88 1.53
CA LYS A 79 -8.90 -18.17 0.88
C LYS A 79 -8.06 -19.30 1.44
N TYR A 80 -6.81 -19.03 1.78
CA TYR A 80 -5.86 -20.04 2.27
C TYR A 80 -5.66 -20.03 3.79
N GLY A 81 -6.56 -19.39 4.54
CA GLY A 81 -6.58 -19.45 6.00
C GLY A 81 -5.53 -18.59 6.70
N ALA A 82 -4.91 -17.65 5.99
CA ALA A 82 -4.01 -16.66 6.56
C ALA A 82 -4.75 -15.37 6.96
N ASN A 83 -4.06 -14.46 7.65
CA ASN A 83 -4.66 -13.22 8.13
C ASN A 83 -4.57 -12.10 7.07
N PRO A 84 -5.70 -11.63 6.51
CA PRO A 84 -5.72 -10.58 5.50
C PRO A 84 -5.34 -9.20 6.02
N ASP A 85 -5.22 -9.03 7.33
CA ASP A 85 -4.84 -7.80 8.01
C ASP A 85 -3.43 -7.84 8.61
N SER A 86 -2.70 -8.95 8.41
CA SER A 86 -1.28 -9.09 8.77
C SER A 86 -0.39 -8.79 7.58
N TRP A 87 0.54 -7.84 7.75
CA TRP A 87 1.50 -7.53 6.68
C TRP A 87 2.38 -8.73 6.32
N ALA A 88 2.80 -9.52 7.31
CA ALA A 88 3.57 -10.74 7.06
C ALA A 88 2.83 -11.67 6.08
N ASP A 89 1.56 -11.90 6.30
CA ASP A 89 0.73 -12.75 5.43
C ASP A 89 0.43 -12.08 4.09
N VAL A 90 0.01 -10.82 4.10
CA VAL A 90 -0.32 -10.06 2.88
C VAL A 90 0.90 -9.91 1.98
N SER A 91 2.07 -9.59 2.52
CA SER A 91 3.31 -9.48 1.74
C SER A 91 3.72 -10.80 1.09
N THR A 92 3.52 -11.91 1.80
CA THR A 92 3.76 -13.25 1.26
C THR A 92 2.89 -13.53 0.03
N TYR A 93 1.59 -13.30 0.13
CA TYR A 93 0.68 -13.53 -0.99
C TYR A 93 0.87 -12.51 -2.13
N LEU A 94 1.21 -11.27 -1.81
CA LEU A 94 1.57 -10.26 -2.82
C LEU A 94 2.80 -10.70 -3.62
N SER A 95 3.81 -11.24 -2.95
CA SER A 95 5.02 -11.78 -3.56
C SER A 95 4.71 -12.97 -4.48
N ARG A 96 3.84 -13.87 -4.03
CA ARG A 96 3.45 -15.05 -4.80
C ARG A 96 2.66 -14.74 -6.08
N LYS A 97 2.12 -13.54 -6.22
CA LYS A 97 1.45 -13.10 -7.46
C LYS A 97 2.38 -12.99 -8.67
N SER A 98 3.68 -13.08 -8.50
CA SER A 98 4.63 -13.22 -9.61
C SER A 98 4.55 -14.59 -10.28
N ASP A 99 4.06 -15.61 -9.57
CA ASP A 99 3.84 -16.95 -10.10
C ASP A 99 2.58 -16.97 -10.97
N PRO A 100 2.64 -17.45 -12.22
CA PRO A 100 1.49 -17.57 -13.11
C PRO A 100 0.33 -18.41 -12.54
N GLU A 101 0.63 -19.48 -11.81
CA GLU A 101 -0.40 -20.33 -11.20
C GLU A 101 -1.18 -19.54 -10.13
N VAL A 102 -0.48 -18.82 -9.25
CA VAL A 102 -1.11 -17.97 -8.23
C VAL A 102 -1.87 -16.81 -8.87
N ALA A 103 -1.29 -16.20 -9.91
CA ALA A 103 -1.96 -15.11 -10.63
C ALA A 103 -3.24 -15.55 -11.35
N SER A 104 -3.40 -16.85 -11.63
CA SER A 104 -4.58 -17.45 -12.25
C SER A 104 -5.61 -17.94 -11.23
N ASP A 105 -5.35 -17.79 -9.93
CA ASP A 105 -6.29 -18.17 -8.87
C ASP A 105 -7.59 -17.38 -8.97
N SER A 106 -8.73 -18.00 -8.67
CA SER A 106 -10.05 -17.37 -8.71
C SER A 106 -10.19 -16.17 -7.77
N ALA A 107 -9.37 -16.09 -6.73
CA ALA A 107 -9.32 -14.96 -5.79
C ALA A 107 -8.58 -13.73 -6.36
N VAL A 108 -7.84 -13.89 -7.47
CA VAL A 108 -7.06 -12.84 -8.11
C VAL A 108 -7.88 -12.18 -9.23
N LYS A 109 -8.08 -10.87 -9.13
CA LYS A 109 -8.83 -10.07 -10.12
C LYS A 109 -7.92 -9.18 -10.96
N TYR A 110 -6.76 -8.80 -10.44
CA TYR A 110 -5.85 -7.82 -11.05
C TYR A 110 -4.61 -8.46 -11.68
N GLY A 111 -4.56 -9.79 -11.74
CA GLY A 111 -3.55 -10.55 -12.46
C GLY A 111 -2.17 -10.57 -11.81
N ARG A 112 -1.17 -10.92 -12.63
CA ARG A 112 0.21 -11.09 -12.21
C ARG A 112 0.84 -9.78 -11.73
N PHE A 113 1.68 -9.86 -10.71
CA PHE A 113 2.37 -8.70 -10.14
C PHE A 113 3.75 -9.06 -9.59
N ASN A 114 4.75 -8.26 -9.91
CA ASN A 114 6.07 -8.35 -9.29
C ASN A 114 6.16 -7.36 -8.13
N SER A 115 6.23 -7.88 -6.91
CA SER A 115 6.16 -7.09 -5.68
C SER A 115 7.49 -6.58 -5.15
N SER A 116 8.63 -6.90 -5.78
CA SER A 116 9.95 -6.60 -5.23
C SER A 116 10.16 -5.12 -4.94
N GLN A 117 9.75 -4.24 -5.84
CA GLN A 117 9.82 -2.79 -5.64
C GLN A 117 8.90 -2.32 -4.51
N THR A 118 7.69 -2.87 -4.43
CA THR A 118 6.72 -2.52 -3.39
C THR A 118 7.20 -2.95 -2.00
N LEU A 119 7.72 -4.16 -1.87
CA LEU A 119 8.27 -4.65 -0.60
C LEU A 119 9.44 -3.79 -0.13
N SER A 120 10.37 -3.45 -1.02
CA SER A 120 11.48 -2.55 -0.71
C SER A 120 10.99 -1.16 -0.31
N PHE A 121 9.98 -0.63 -0.98
CA PHE A 121 9.38 0.66 -0.65
C PHE A 121 8.80 0.67 0.77
N VAL A 122 8.01 -0.34 1.13
CA VAL A 122 7.42 -0.46 2.48
C VAL A 122 8.52 -0.55 3.54
N ASP A 123 9.51 -1.41 3.34
CA ASP A 123 10.62 -1.59 4.28
C ASP A 123 11.41 -0.29 4.47
N ASN A 124 11.74 0.41 3.39
CA ASN A 124 12.48 1.67 3.43
C ASN A 124 11.71 2.78 4.15
N VAL A 125 10.41 2.92 3.90
CA VAL A 125 9.59 3.93 4.57
C VAL A 125 9.48 3.63 6.07
N CYS A 126 9.24 2.37 6.43
CA CYS A 126 9.14 1.97 7.84
C CYS A 126 10.46 2.15 8.59
N ALA A 127 11.61 1.82 7.98
CA ALA A 127 12.92 2.04 8.57
C ALA A 127 13.19 3.54 8.82
N LYS A 128 12.87 4.40 7.85
CA LYS A 128 13.01 5.86 8.01
C LYS A 128 12.09 6.41 9.10
N TYR A 129 10.87 5.92 9.16
CA TYR A 129 9.92 6.31 10.21
C TYR A 129 10.43 5.96 11.61
N GLN A 130 10.95 4.74 11.79
CA GLN A 130 11.53 4.31 13.06
C GLN A 130 12.74 5.17 13.47
N THR A 131 13.64 5.46 12.52
CA THR A 131 14.79 6.34 12.74
C THR A 131 14.34 7.74 13.14
N TYR A 132 13.34 8.27 12.46
CA TYR A 132 12.77 9.58 12.77
C TYR A 132 12.19 9.62 14.19
N CYS A 133 11.36 8.65 14.55
CA CYS A 133 10.78 8.55 15.90
C CYS A 133 11.88 8.45 16.98
N SER A 134 12.93 7.65 16.76
CA SER A 134 14.05 7.49 17.70
C SER A 134 14.81 8.80 17.92
N ASN A 135 14.96 9.62 16.88
CA ASN A 135 15.67 10.90 16.98
C ASN A 135 14.87 11.98 17.70
N PHE A 136 13.54 11.90 17.70
CA PHE A 136 12.65 12.86 18.35
C PHE A 136 12.13 12.42 19.73
N SER A 137 12.43 11.21 20.17
CA SER A 137 12.04 10.67 21.48
C SER A 137 13.07 10.96 22.58
N ARG A 138 14.04 11.84 22.30
CA ARG A 138 15.09 12.25 23.27
C ARG A 138 14.78 13.59 23.88
#